data_e757bbab01edd0914b76a06c93fe64b5
#
_entry.id   e757bbab01edd0914b76a06c93fe64b5
#
_cell.length_a   1.000
_cell.length_b   1.000
_cell.length_c   1.000
_cell.angle_alpha   90.00
_cell.angle_beta   90.00
_cell.angle_gamma   90.00
#
_symmetry.space_group_name_H-M   'P 1'
#
loop_
_entity.id
_entity.type
_entity.pdbx_description
1 polymer ?
#
loop_
_entity_poly.entity_id
_entity_poly.type
_entity_poly.pdbx_seq_one_letter_code
_entity_poly.pdbx_strand_id
1 'polypeptide(L)'
;MKFFLNIFSMCTILSFLVVFEAIGNDLDQVICKAMKGMQSQEEKKIPYNIGDYELLRIAVDCEKKALITEKKHIQYSLSDFPQDFKINATKNWKKANCKNMIFNTNTGWSTTQIIKDTNKKVVLKLEANFEICSQ
;
A
#
# COMPACT_ATOMS: atom_id res chain seq x y z
N MET A 1 15.75 -50.52 5.51
CA MET A 1 16.15 -49.47 4.57
C MET A 1 15.04 -48.54 4.13
N LYS A 2 13.80 -48.94 3.99
CA LYS A 2 12.64 -48.09 3.62
C LYS A 2 12.18 -47.12 4.72
N PHE A 3 12.44 -47.38 5.98
CA PHE A 3 12.01 -46.55 7.11
C PHE A 3 12.89 -45.30 7.31
N PHE A 4 14.16 -45.37 6.97
CA PHE A 4 15.08 -44.24 7.09
C PHE A 4 14.87 -43.17 6.00
N LEU A 5 14.38 -43.58 4.82
CA LEU A 5 14.13 -42.63 3.71
C LEU A 5 12.94 -41.70 3.99
N ASN A 6 11.93 -42.18 4.73
CA ASN A 6 10.74 -41.37 5.05
C ASN A 6 11.00 -40.31 6.12
N ILE A 7 11.89 -40.59 7.08
CA ILE A 7 12.21 -39.61 8.13
C ILE A 7 13.05 -38.46 7.58
N PHE A 8 13.97 -38.77 6.66
CA PHE A 8 14.80 -37.74 6.02
C PHE A 8 14.00 -36.82 5.09
N SER A 9 12.99 -37.37 4.40
CA SER A 9 12.09 -36.59 3.53
C SER A 9 11.17 -35.66 4.35
N MET A 10 10.68 -36.09 5.50
CA MET A 10 9.84 -35.27 6.35
C MET A 10 10.59 -34.11 7.03
N CYS A 11 11.81 -34.33 7.46
CA CYS A 11 12.66 -33.28 8.04
C CYS A 11 13.04 -32.18 7.02
N THR A 12 13.29 -32.56 5.76
CA THR A 12 13.61 -31.59 4.70
C THR A 12 12.42 -30.72 4.32
N ILE A 13 11.21 -31.27 4.30
CA ILE A 13 9.97 -30.51 4.01
C ILE A 13 9.65 -29.54 5.15
N LEU A 14 9.78 -29.98 6.41
CA LEU A 14 9.58 -29.07 7.55
C LEU A 14 10.60 -27.92 7.58
N SER A 15 11.87 -28.20 7.27
CA SER A 15 12.92 -27.17 7.20
C SER A 15 12.67 -26.15 6.11
N PHE A 16 12.09 -26.55 4.97
CA PHE A 16 11.74 -25.65 3.88
C PHE A 16 10.59 -24.73 4.25
N LEU A 17 9.56 -25.22 4.96
CA LEU A 17 8.42 -24.41 5.40
C LEU A 17 8.84 -23.36 6.43
N VAL A 18 9.70 -23.69 7.38
CA VAL A 18 10.21 -22.76 8.39
C VAL A 18 11.06 -21.64 7.77
N VAL A 19 11.86 -21.97 6.75
CA VAL A 19 12.69 -20.98 6.03
C VAL A 19 11.80 -20.01 5.22
N PHE A 20 10.70 -20.47 4.63
CA PHE A 20 9.79 -19.61 3.89
C PHE A 20 9.03 -18.62 4.80
N GLU A 21 8.62 -19.05 5.98
CA GLU A 21 7.99 -18.14 6.97
C GLU A 21 8.98 -17.12 7.52
N ALA A 22 10.23 -17.50 7.76
CA ALA A 22 11.27 -16.61 8.23
C ALA A 22 11.62 -15.52 7.18
N ILE A 23 11.67 -15.87 5.89
CA ILE A 23 11.92 -14.90 4.81
C ILE A 23 10.72 -13.95 4.66
N GLY A 24 9.48 -14.43 4.79
CA GLY A 24 8.29 -13.60 4.71
C GLY A 24 8.21 -12.55 5.83
N ASN A 25 8.48 -12.96 7.06
CA ASN A 25 8.50 -12.06 8.22
C ASN A 25 9.60 -11.00 8.13
N ASP A 26 10.76 -11.36 7.59
CA ASP A 26 11.89 -10.44 7.40
C ASP A 26 11.55 -9.38 6.33
N LEU A 27 10.95 -9.78 5.23
CA LEU A 27 10.51 -8.86 4.17
C LEU A 27 9.46 -7.87 4.67
N ASP A 28 8.47 -8.32 5.44
CA ASP A 28 7.44 -7.45 6.01
C ASP A 28 8.03 -6.41 6.97
N GLN A 29 9.00 -6.82 7.79
CA GLN A 29 9.71 -5.90 8.68
C GLN A 29 10.52 -4.85 7.91
N VAL A 30 11.18 -5.25 6.82
CA VAL A 30 11.93 -4.35 5.95
C VAL A 30 11.00 -3.33 5.29
N ILE A 31 9.88 -3.79 4.72
CA ILE A 31 8.88 -2.91 4.11
C ILE A 31 8.29 -1.95 5.15
N CYS A 32 7.89 -2.46 6.31
CA CYS A 32 7.34 -1.66 7.40
C CYS A 32 8.33 -0.56 7.84
N LYS A 33 9.59 -0.92 8.08
CA LYS A 33 10.62 0.03 8.49
C LYS A 33 10.87 1.11 7.44
N ALA A 34 10.92 0.74 6.17
CA ALA A 34 11.10 1.69 5.07
C ALA A 34 9.92 2.67 4.98
N MET A 35 8.69 2.17 5.04
CA MET A 35 7.48 3.01 5.00
C MET A 35 7.34 3.91 6.24
N LYS A 36 7.67 3.42 7.43
CA LYS A 36 7.71 4.23 8.66
C LYS A 36 8.77 5.34 8.58
N GLY A 37 9.92 5.06 7.99
CA GLY A 37 10.95 6.07 7.73
C GLY A 37 10.44 7.18 6.81
N MET A 38 9.75 6.83 5.72
CA MET A 38 9.11 7.78 4.81
C MET A 38 8.01 8.58 5.54
N GLN A 39 7.13 7.92 6.30
CA GLN A 39 6.10 8.60 7.10
C GLN A 39 6.72 9.66 8.01
N SER A 40 7.75 9.31 8.78
CA SER A 40 8.42 10.23 9.71
C SER A 40 9.04 11.45 9.03
N GLN A 41 9.53 11.29 7.79
CA GLN A 41 10.06 12.41 7.01
C GLN A 41 8.96 13.33 6.48
N GLU A 42 7.87 12.74 5.99
CA GLU A 42 6.77 13.51 5.39
C GLU A 42 5.91 14.21 6.45
N GLU A 43 5.67 13.58 7.61
CA GLU A 43 4.91 14.18 8.72
C GLU A 43 5.48 15.51 9.19
N LYS A 44 6.80 15.69 9.09
CA LYS A 44 7.47 16.96 9.45
C LYS A 44 7.14 18.12 8.51
N LYS A 45 6.67 17.81 7.30
CA LYS A 45 6.36 18.79 6.26
C LYS A 45 4.86 19.06 6.14
N ILE A 46 4.01 18.14 6.61
CA ILE A 46 2.54 18.22 6.49
C ILE A 46 2.01 19.37 7.37
N PRO A 47 1.06 20.19 6.85
CA PRO A 47 0.50 20.13 5.50
C PRO A 47 1.38 20.84 4.45
N TYR A 48 1.44 20.29 3.24
CA TYR A 48 2.11 20.96 2.12
C TYR A 48 1.41 20.62 0.78
N ASN A 49 1.60 21.51 -0.22
CA ASN A 49 0.95 21.39 -1.51
C ASN A 49 1.73 20.47 -2.45
N ILE A 50 1.00 19.60 -3.15
CA ILE A 50 1.47 18.76 -4.24
C ILE A 50 0.56 19.03 -5.45
N GLY A 51 0.97 19.92 -6.36
CA GLY A 51 0.11 20.38 -7.46
C GLY A 51 -1.17 21.02 -6.91
N ASP A 52 -2.32 20.55 -7.38
CA ASP A 52 -3.64 21.04 -6.98
C ASP A 52 -4.15 20.47 -5.64
N TYR A 53 -3.31 19.77 -4.92
CA TYR A 53 -3.69 19.12 -3.67
C TYR A 53 -2.79 19.55 -2.51
N GLU A 54 -3.38 19.58 -1.33
CA GLU A 54 -2.69 19.70 -0.06
C GLU A 54 -2.63 18.32 0.61
N LEU A 55 -1.44 17.81 0.89
CA LEU A 55 -1.27 16.57 1.66
C LEU A 55 -1.58 16.86 3.13
N LEU A 56 -2.56 16.14 3.67
CA LEU A 56 -3.04 16.34 5.05
C LEU A 56 -2.51 15.29 6.02
N ARG A 57 -2.29 14.06 5.53
CA ARG A 57 -1.92 12.93 6.38
C ARG A 57 -1.22 11.85 5.58
N ILE A 58 -0.26 11.20 6.25
CA ILE A 58 0.32 9.93 5.85
C ILE A 58 0.35 9.02 7.07
N ALA A 59 -0.05 7.76 6.93
CA ALA A 59 -0.06 6.79 8.02
C ALA A 59 0.36 5.42 7.51
N VAL A 60 1.19 4.73 8.28
CA VAL A 60 1.63 3.35 8.02
C VAL A 60 1.18 2.47 9.17
N ASP A 61 0.39 1.46 8.85
CA ASP A 61 -0.05 0.41 9.77
C ASP A 61 0.64 -0.90 9.37
N CYS A 62 1.66 -1.29 10.15
CA CYS A 62 2.45 -2.48 9.84
C CYS A 62 1.73 -3.79 10.14
N GLU A 63 0.80 -3.79 11.10
CA GLU A 63 0.00 -4.99 11.43
C GLU A 63 -0.99 -5.29 10.30
N LYS A 64 -1.62 -4.23 9.75
CA LYS A 64 -2.55 -4.34 8.63
C LYS A 64 -1.86 -4.29 7.27
N LYS A 65 -0.54 -4.10 7.23
CA LYS A 65 0.26 -3.93 6.02
C LYS A 65 -0.34 -2.86 5.09
N ALA A 66 -0.63 -1.69 5.64
CA ALA A 66 -1.33 -0.62 4.95
C ALA A 66 -0.57 0.71 5.00
N LEU A 67 -0.51 1.38 3.84
CA LEU A 67 -0.11 2.77 3.70
C LEU A 67 -1.34 3.61 3.36
N ILE A 68 -1.64 4.62 4.17
CA ILE A 68 -2.80 5.49 3.97
C ILE A 68 -2.32 6.92 3.79
N THR A 69 -2.78 7.59 2.74
CA THR A 69 -2.55 9.00 2.49
C THR A 69 -3.87 9.74 2.35
N GLU A 70 -3.94 10.95 2.91
CA GLU A 70 -5.09 11.84 2.75
C GLU A 70 -4.64 13.14 2.13
N LYS A 71 -5.32 13.56 1.06
CA LYS A 71 -5.11 14.84 0.41
C LYS A 71 -6.42 15.57 0.16
N LYS A 72 -6.35 16.89 0.17
CA LYS A 72 -7.48 17.77 -0.09
C LYS A 72 -7.22 18.57 -1.36
N HIS A 73 -8.21 18.70 -2.25
CA HIS A 73 -8.11 19.62 -3.38
C HIS A 73 -8.14 21.06 -2.87
N ILE A 74 -7.26 21.93 -3.39
CA ILE A 74 -7.12 23.29 -2.86
C ILE A 74 -8.18 24.26 -3.37
N GLN A 75 -8.87 23.92 -4.47
CA GLN A 75 -9.80 24.82 -5.15
C GLN A 75 -11.21 24.23 -5.29
N TYR A 76 -11.36 22.90 -5.47
CA TYR A 76 -12.63 22.28 -5.84
C TYR A 76 -13.46 21.88 -4.61
N SER A 77 -14.73 22.29 -4.61
CA SER A 77 -15.78 21.66 -3.79
C SER A 77 -16.28 20.39 -4.48
N LEU A 78 -17.13 19.62 -3.81
CA LEU A 78 -17.61 18.33 -4.34
C LEU A 78 -18.31 18.46 -5.71
N SER A 79 -19.03 19.56 -5.94
CA SER A 79 -19.76 19.84 -7.19
C SER A 79 -18.84 20.24 -8.36
N ASP A 80 -17.62 20.67 -8.09
CA ASP A 80 -16.72 21.24 -9.09
C ASP A 80 -15.87 20.17 -9.79
N PHE A 81 -15.85 18.94 -9.24
CA PHE A 81 -15.09 17.86 -9.85
C PHE A 81 -15.73 17.43 -11.19
N PRO A 82 -14.92 17.28 -12.26
CA PRO A 82 -15.40 16.79 -13.54
C PRO A 82 -16.09 15.42 -13.42
N GLN A 83 -17.06 15.15 -14.30
CA GLN A 83 -17.82 13.89 -14.29
C GLN A 83 -16.94 12.66 -14.46
N ASP A 84 -15.87 12.78 -15.23
CA ASP A 84 -14.90 11.71 -15.51
C ASP A 84 -13.75 11.65 -14.47
N PHE A 85 -13.73 12.58 -13.50
CA PHE A 85 -12.68 12.67 -12.49
C PHE A 85 -12.39 11.32 -11.81
N LYS A 86 -13.46 10.65 -11.33
CA LYS A 86 -13.29 9.38 -10.61
C LYS A 86 -12.67 8.30 -11.48
N ILE A 87 -13.08 8.21 -12.73
CA ILE A 87 -12.57 7.22 -13.69
C ILE A 87 -11.10 7.49 -13.97
N ASN A 88 -10.76 8.73 -14.29
CA ASN A 88 -9.39 9.13 -14.62
C ASN A 88 -8.45 9.00 -13.41
N ALA A 89 -8.91 9.42 -12.23
CA ALA A 89 -8.13 9.29 -11.00
C ALA A 89 -7.86 7.82 -10.65
N THR A 90 -8.86 6.94 -10.77
CA THR A 90 -8.69 5.50 -10.52
C THR A 90 -7.72 4.86 -11.50
N LYS A 91 -7.84 5.17 -12.79
CA LYS A 91 -6.93 4.67 -13.84
C LYS A 91 -5.48 5.10 -13.59
N ASN A 92 -5.28 6.38 -13.30
CA ASN A 92 -3.95 6.95 -13.05
C ASN A 92 -3.34 6.39 -11.76
N TRP A 93 -4.13 6.23 -10.71
CA TRP A 93 -3.72 5.63 -9.45
C TRP A 93 -3.25 4.18 -9.64
N LYS A 94 -4.08 3.36 -10.32
CA LYS A 94 -3.73 1.98 -10.64
C LYS A 94 -2.45 1.92 -11.46
N LYS A 95 -2.33 2.71 -12.52
CA LYS A 95 -1.13 2.77 -13.36
C LYS A 95 0.13 3.14 -12.57
N ALA A 96 0.04 4.05 -11.62
CA ALA A 96 1.16 4.50 -10.81
C ALA A 96 1.57 3.46 -9.77
N ASN A 97 0.61 2.92 -9.01
CA ASN A 97 0.90 2.08 -7.86
C ASN A 97 1.11 0.60 -8.22
N CYS A 98 0.47 0.10 -9.27
CA CYS A 98 0.67 -1.28 -9.72
C CYS A 98 2.02 -1.52 -10.44
N LYS A 99 2.82 -0.50 -10.62
CA LYS A 99 4.24 -0.64 -11.00
C LYS A 99 5.14 -0.93 -9.81
N ASN A 100 4.69 -0.64 -8.61
CA ASN A 100 5.45 -0.85 -7.39
C ASN A 100 5.36 -2.32 -6.97
N MET A 101 6.52 -2.98 -6.83
CA MET A 101 6.62 -4.40 -6.47
C MET A 101 5.93 -4.72 -5.13
N ILE A 102 5.85 -3.76 -4.21
CA ILE A 102 5.18 -3.97 -2.91
C ILE A 102 3.69 -4.25 -3.10
N PHE A 103 3.04 -3.59 -4.07
CA PHE A 103 1.59 -3.69 -4.28
C PHE A 103 1.19 -4.62 -5.44
N ASN A 104 2.12 -4.95 -6.35
CA ASN A 104 1.83 -5.83 -7.48
C ASN A 104 2.29 -7.28 -7.27
N THR A 105 2.91 -7.58 -6.15
CA THR A 105 3.25 -8.94 -5.71
C THR A 105 2.47 -9.30 -4.46
N ASN A 106 2.34 -10.59 -4.17
CA ASN A 106 1.54 -11.09 -3.03
C ASN A 106 2.26 -10.88 -1.67
N THR A 107 2.59 -9.64 -1.36
CA THR A 107 3.18 -9.27 -0.06
C THR A 107 2.13 -9.08 1.04
N GLY A 108 0.85 -8.94 0.65
CA GLY A 108 -0.23 -8.55 1.54
C GLY A 108 -0.29 -7.05 1.84
N TRP A 109 0.65 -6.24 1.34
CA TRP A 109 0.63 -4.79 1.51
C TRP A 109 -0.36 -4.12 0.56
N SER A 110 -1.00 -3.06 1.07
CA SER A 110 -1.93 -2.21 0.33
C SER A 110 -1.60 -0.74 0.49
N THR A 111 -2.00 0.07 -0.47
CA THR A 111 -1.98 1.53 -0.34
C THR A 111 -3.36 2.10 -0.62
N THR A 112 -3.76 3.08 0.19
CA THR A 112 -5.03 3.79 0.06
C THR A 112 -4.77 5.28 0.00
N GLN A 113 -5.38 5.97 -0.97
CA GLN A 113 -5.41 7.41 -1.03
C GLN A 113 -6.85 7.91 -0.86
N ILE A 114 -7.06 8.78 0.12
CA ILE A 114 -8.34 9.45 0.36
C ILE A 114 -8.24 10.87 -0.21
N ILE A 115 -9.10 11.17 -1.19
CA ILE A 115 -9.20 12.50 -1.80
C ILE A 115 -10.40 13.21 -1.19
N LYS A 116 -10.17 14.42 -0.69
CA LYS A 116 -11.18 15.29 -0.09
C LYS A 116 -11.36 16.56 -0.92
N ASP A 117 -12.54 17.16 -0.85
CA ASP A 117 -12.79 18.49 -1.40
C ASP A 117 -12.28 19.60 -0.47
N THR A 118 -12.45 20.86 -0.86
CA THR A 118 -12.08 22.04 -0.06
C THR A 118 -12.73 22.04 1.32
N ASN A 119 -13.92 21.43 1.47
CA ASN A 119 -14.65 21.32 2.73
C ASN A 119 -14.30 20.06 3.54
N LYS A 120 -13.22 19.36 3.14
CA LYS A 120 -12.77 18.10 3.75
C LYS A 120 -13.75 16.93 3.64
N LYS A 121 -14.77 17.02 2.75
CA LYS A 121 -15.63 15.87 2.43
C LYS A 121 -14.90 14.89 1.53
N VAL A 122 -15.07 13.60 1.77
CA VAL A 122 -14.46 12.54 0.95
C VAL A 122 -15.14 12.52 -0.42
N VAL A 123 -14.34 12.72 -1.46
CA VAL A 123 -14.75 12.66 -2.86
C VAL A 123 -14.50 11.29 -3.45
N LEU A 124 -13.35 10.70 -3.12
CA LEU A 124 -12.88 9.44 -3.69
C LEU A 124 -11.91 8.73 -2.75
N LYS A 125 -12.01 7.41 -2.70
CA LYS A 125 -11.05 6.52 -2.07
C LYS A 125 -10.45 5.63 -3.16
N LEU A 126 -9.14 5.64 -3.28
CA LEU A 126 -8.37 4.88 -4.25
C LEU A 126 -7.54 3.83 -3.51
N GLU A 127 -7.57 2.60 -4.00
CA GLU A 127 -6.83 1.49 -3.41
C GLU A 127 -5.94 0.80 -4.45
N ALA A 128 -4.79 0.28 -4.01
CA ALA A 128 -3.95 -0.62 -4.77
C ALA A 128 -3.37 -1.70 -3.85
N ASN A 129 -3.47 -2.93 -4.31
CA ASN A 129 -2.92 -4.12 -3.68
C ASN A 129 -2.75 -5.20 -4.76
N PHE A 130 -2.26 -6.36 -4.39
CA PHE A 130 -2.03 -7.46 -5.35
C PHE A 130 -3.30 -7.84 -6.12
N GLU A 131 -4.45 -7.96 -5.48
CA GLU A 131 -5.70 -8.35 -6.13
C GLU A 131 -6.16 -7.32 -7.18
N ILE A 132 -6.10 -6.02 -6.83
CA ILE A 132 -6.47 -4.92 -7.73
C ILE A 132 -5.48 -4.81 -8.90
N CYS A 133 -4.20 -5.04 -8.64
CA CYS A 133 -3.15 -4.92 -9.64
C CYS A 133 -3.06 -6.11 -10.59
N SER A 134 -3.62 -7.26 -10.22
CA SER A 134 -3.63 -8.49 -11.03
C SER A 134 -4.78 -8.54 -12.04
N GLN A 135 -5.75 -7.62 -11.96
CA GLN A 135 -6.88 -7.46 -12.87
C GLN A 135 -6.48 -6.58 -14.07
#